data_21e0d12bd049290faef653040ad44058
#
_entry.id   21e0d12bd049290faef653040ad44058
#
_cell.length_a   1.000
_cell.length_b   1.000
_cell.length_c   1.000
_cell.angle_alpha   90.00
_cell.angle_beta   90.00
_cell.angle_gamma   90.00
#
_symmetry.space_group_name_H-M   'P 1'
#
loop_
_entity.id
_entity.type
_entity.pdbx_description
1 polymer ?
#
loop_
_entity_poly.entity_id
_entity_poly.type
_entity_poly.pdbx_seq_one_letter_code
_entity_poly.pdbx_strand_id
1 'polypeptide(L)'
;AAASSGKIYAMMCHQRTYPQHVKVKELLDDGVIGKVRRACLENSESFRTHFYHQSSNWRSSWTGEGGGMLINQGYHLMDFWQDLFGLPETLYADIPFGKYNDFDVDDEATLVMDYPGRMTGTFIMSTGEGVPTERLDIIGTKGRILMDASTVSVTRFYTDIEEYAREAQ
;
A
#
# COMPACT_ATOMS: atom_id res chain seq x y z
N ALA A 1 18.96 16.90 15.92
CA ALA A 1 19.92 15.99 16.61
C ALA A 1 20.65 15.09 15.60
N ALA A 2 19.97 14.29 14.76
CA ALA A 2 20.64 13.38 13.81
C ALA A 2 21.54 14.12 12.81
N ALA A 3 21.04 15.16 12.14
CA ALA A 3 21.81 15.94 11.16
C ALA A 3 23.07 16.62 11.75
N SER A 4 23.07 16.98 13.03
CA SER A 4 24.20 17.62 13.70
C SER A 4 25.18 16.64 14.37
N SER A 5 24.83 15.35 14.43
CA SER A 5 25.65 14.35 15.13
C SER A 5 26.78 13.77 14.27
N GLY A 6 26.73 13.95 12.95
CA GLY A 6 27.64 13.28 12.01
C GLY A 6 27.47 11.75 11.92
N LYS A 7 26.42 11.20 12.55
CA LYS A 7 26.13 9.76 12.56
C LYS A 7 25.03 9.43 11.58
N ILE A 8 25.01 8.17 11.12
CA ILE A 8 23.97 7.65 10.25
C ILE A 8 22.71 7.40 11.08
N TYR A 9 21.58 7.95 10.62
CA TYR A 9 20.23 7.63 11.08
C TYR A 9 19.48 7.03 9.90
N ALA A 10 18.92 5.85 10.05
CA ALA A 10 18.19 5.17 8.99
C ALA A 10 16.91 4.54 9.53
N MET A 11 15.87 4.57 8.71
CA MET A 11 14.61 3.85 8.95
C MET A 11 14.64 2.55 8.13
N MET A 12 14.25 1.44 8.76
CA MET A 12 14.23 0.13 8.11
C MET A 12 12.84 -0.19 7.58
N CYS A 13 12.61 0.02 6.28
CA CYS A 13 11.41 -0.40 5.57
C CYS A 13 11.65 -1.74 4.87
N HIS A 14 11.75 -2.80 5.66
CA HIS A 14 12.20 -4.14 5.22
C HIS A 14 11.28 -4.79 4.16
N GLN A 15 10.00 -4.41 4.09
CA GLN A 15 9.08 -4.96 3.09
C GLN A 15 9.50 -4.65 1.65
N ARG A 16 10.27 -3.58 1.40
CA ARG A 16 10.89 -3.33 0.08
C ARG A 16 11.83 -4.46 -0.38
N THR A 17 12.30 -5.30 0.54
CA THR A 17 13.22 -6.41 0.26
C THR A 17 12.51 -7.75 0.06
N TYR A 18 11.19 -7.80 0.22
CA TYR A 18 10.44 -9.03 -0.04
C TYR A 18 10.50 -9.39 -1.53
N PRO A 19 10.75 -10.66 -1.87
CA PRO A 19 10.94 -11.05 -3.27
C PRO A 19 9.79 -10.63 -4.20
N GLN A 20 8.54 -10.74 -3.75
CA GLN A 20 7.36 -10.32 -4.50
C GLN A 20 7.32 -8.80 -4.70
N HIS A 21 7.70 -8.00 -3.70
CA HIS A 21 7.75 -6.54 -3.80
C HIS A 21 8.86 -6.08 -4.74
N VAL A 22 10.04 -6.67 -4.63
CA VAL A 22 11.16 -6.44 -5.57
C VAL A 22 10.72 -6.77 -7.00
N LYS A 23 10.02 -7.92 -7.18
CA LYS A 23 9.56 -8.33 -8.51
C LYS A 23 8.53 -7.39 -9.12
N VAL A 24 7.58 -6.90 -8.33
CA VAL A 24 6.61 -5.88 -8.78
C VAL A 24 7.34 -4.61 -9.22
N LYS A 25 8.30 -4.14 -8.44
CA LYS A 25 9.10 -2.95 -8.75
C LYS A 25 9.87 -3.10 -10.06
N GLU A 26 10.58 -4.22 -10.24
CA GLU A 26 11.29 -4.54 -11.49
C GLU A 26 10.35 -4.50 -12.71
N LEU A 27 9.19 -5.15 -12.62
CA LEU A 27 8.22 -5.21 -13.72
C LEU A 27 7.65 -3.84 -14.09
N LEU A 28 7.48 -2.94 -13.10
CA LEU A 28 7.05 -1.56 -13.33
C LEU A 28 8.17 -0.74 -13.97
N ASP A 29 9.40 -0.84 -13.46
CA ASP A 29 10.57 -0.11 -13.98
C ASP A 29 10.91 -0.54 -15.41
N ASP A 30 10.72 -1.83 -15.73
CA ASP A 30 10.86 -2.38 -17.10
C ASP A 30 9.70 -1.96 -18.03
N GLY A 31 8.67 -1.28 -17.55
CA GLY A 31 7.54 -0.81 -18.33
C GLY A 31 6.67 -1.91 -18.92
N VAL A 32 6.65 -3.10 -18.29
CA VAL A 32 6.02 -4.33 -18.82
C VAL A 32 4.54 -4.16 -19.12
N ILE A 33 3.84 -3.33 -18.34
CA ILE A 33 2.40 -3.06 -18.50
C ILE A 33 2.11 -1.69 -19.13
N GLY A 34 3.14 -0.99 -19.65
CA GLY A 34 3.00 0.35 -20.21
C GLY A 34 2.69 1.40 -19.14
N LYS A 35 1.96 2.45 -19.53
CA LYS A 35 1.57 3.52 -18.60
C LYS A 35 0.59 3.01 -17.57
N VAL A 36 0.91 3.15 -16.29
CA VAL A 36 0.00 2.79 -15.20
C VAL A 36 -1.24 3.69 -15.21
N ARG A 37 -2.41 3.10 -15.11
CA ARG A 37 -3.70 3.81 -15.09
C ARG A 37 -4.38 3.73 -13.72
N ARG A 38 -4.28 2.59 -13.05
CA ARG A 38 -4.87 2.36 -11.75
C ARG A 38 -4.03 1.38 -10.95
N ALA A 39 -3.92 1.62 -9.65
CA ALA A 39 -3.40 0.65 -8.71
C ALA A 39 -4.35 0.52 -7.51
N CYS A 40 -4.47 -0.68 -6.95
CA CYS A 40 -5.22 -0.95 -5.74
C CYS A 40 -4.40 -1.87 -4.85
N LEU A 41 -4.10 -1.43 -3.63
CA LEU A 41 -3.51 -2.25 -2.59
C LEU A 41 -4.55 -2.50 -1.51
N GLU A 42 -4.73 -3.76 -1.15
CA GLU A 42 -5.61 -4.21 -0.07
C GLU A 42 -4.80 -5.12 0.86
N ASN A 43 -4.80 -4.80 2.16
CA ASN A 43 -4.12 -5.59 3.17
C ASN A 43 -4.95 -5.70 4.44
N SER A 44 -5.32 -6.93 4.79
CA SER A 44 -5.94 -7.29 6.06
C SER A 44 -5.24 -8.49 6.74
N GLU A 45 -3.97 -8.72 6.39
CA GLU A 45 -3.19 -9.86 6.88
C GLU A 45 -2.96 -9.81 8.40
N SER A 46 -2.98 -8.61 8.97
CA SER A 46 -2.60 -8.39 10.37
C SER A 46 -3.79 -8.31 11.32
N PHE A 47 -4.69 -9.31 11.30
CA PHE A 47 -5.78 -9.37 12.29
C PHE A 47 -5.25 -9.24 13.72
N ARG A 48 -5.86 -8.35 14.52
CA ARG A 48 -5.48 -8.09 15.90
C ARG A 48 -6.67 -8.25 16.83
N THR A 49 -6.47 -9.08 17.85
CA THR A 49 -7.48 -9.33 18.90
C THR A 49 -7.47 -8.24 19.96
N HIS A 50 -8.54 -8.08 20.71
CA HIS A 50 -8.57 -7.21 21.89
C HIS A 50 -7.41 -7.50 22.86
N PHE A 51 -7.07 -8.79 23.07
CA PHE A 51 -5.94 -9.18 23.90
C PHE A 51 -4.61 -8.63 23.40
N TYR A 52 -4.39 -8.61 22.08
CA TYR A 52 -3.18 -8.01 21.52
C TYR A 52 -3.04 -6.54 21.92
N HIS A 53 -4.11 -5.77 21.80
CA HIS A 53 -4.11 -4.34 22.15
C HIS A 53 -3.91 -4.11 23.65
N GLN A 54 -4.47 -4.98 24.50
CA GLN A 54 -4.36 -4.91 25.95
C GLN A 54 -3.03 -5.47 26.50
N SER A 55 -2.24 -6.14 25.67
CA SER A 55 -1.00 -6.83 26.10
C SER A 55 0.14 -5.88 26.49
N SER A 56 0.01 -4.59 26.24
CA SER A 56 0.98 -3.58 26.65
C SER A 56 0.35 -2.20 26.76
N ASN A 57 0.87 -1.37 27.67
CA ASN A 57 0.32 -0.03 27.97
C ASN A 57 0.61 1.03 26.88
N TRP A 58 1.42 0.71 25.89
CA TRP A 58 1.79 1.67 24.84
C TRP A 58 1.01 1.49 23.54
N ARG A 59 0.47 0.27 23.31
CA ARG A 59 -0.23 -0.05 22.08
C ARG A 59 -1.54 0.70 21.94
N SER A 60 -1.93 0.95 20.69
CA SER A 60 -3.25 1.50 20.31
C SER A 60 -3.62 2.75 21.09
N SER A 61 -2.64 3.64 21.26
CA SER A 61 -2.82 4.91 21.97
C SER A 61 -1.97 6.04 21.38
N TRP A 62 -2.51 7.24 21.36
CA TRP A 62 -1.79 8.43 20.91
C TRP A 62 -0.56 8.74 21.76
N THR A 63 -0.64 8.49 23.06
CA THR A 63 0.44 8.80 24.01
C THR A 63 1.56 7.77 24.00
N GLY A 64 1.27 6.52 23.68
CA GLY A 64 2.23 5.42 23.70
C GLY A 64 2.80 5.12 22.32
N GLU A 65 1.94 4.80 21.38
CA GLU A 65 2.32 4.38 20.00
C GLU A 65 2.37 5.56 19.04
N GLY A 66 1.62 6.61 19.30
CA GLY A 66 1.49 7.78 18.42
C GLY A 66 0.43 7.62 17.35
N GLY A 67 -0.45 6.63 17.47
CA GLY A 67 -1.51 6.28 16.54
C GLY A 67 -1.88 4.82 16.63
N GLY A 68 -2.49 4.28 15.60
CA GLY A 68 -2.94 2.90 15.53
C GLY A 68 -2.26 2.09 14.44
N MET A 69 -3.06 1.45 13.59
CA MET A 69 -2.63 0.56 12.54
C MET A 69 -1.68 1.23 11.53
N LEU A 70 -1.98 2.45 11.11
CA LEU A 70 -1.18 3.14 10.07
C LEU A 70 0.25 3.41 10.54
N ILE A 71 0.45 3.79 11.79
CA ILE A 71 1.80 4.04 12.33
C ILE A 71 2.54 2.75 12.69
N ASN A 72 1.83 1.67 13.02
CA ASN A 72 2.42 0.41 13.45
C ASN A 72 2.76 -0.52 12.27
N GLN A 73 1.77 -0.90 11.47
CA GLN A 73 1.93 -1.79 10.32
C GLN A 73 1.87 -1.06 8.97
N GLY A 74 0.99 -0.08 8.88
CA GLY A 74 0.67 0.60 7.63
C GLY A 74 1.84 1.34 7.01
N TYR A 75 2.76 1.87 7.82
CA TYR A 75 3.90 2.60 7.30
C TYR A 75 4.80 1.78 6.37
N HIS A 76 4.91 0.46 6.58
CA HIS A 76 5.68 -0.43 5.69
C HIS A 76 5.05 -0.51 4.29
N LEU A 77 3.73 -0.65 4.25
CA LEU A 77 2.98 -0.74 2.99
C LEU A 77 2.87 0.62 2.30
N MET A 78 2.72 1.70 3.07
CA MET A 78 2.74 3.06 2.54
C MET A 78 4.11 3.42 1.97
N ASP A 79 5.18 2.99 2.61
CA ASP A 79 6.55 3.14 2.10
C ASP A 79 6.75 2.35 0.79
N PHE A 80 6.28 1.10 0.73
CA PHE A 80 6.29 0.31 -0.50
C PHE A 80 5.46 0.95 -1.61
N TRP A 81 4.25 1.40 -1.30
CA TRP A 81 3.39 2.13 -2.24
C TRP A 81 4.09 3.37 -2.80
N GLN A 82 4.70 4.17 -1.93
CA GLN A 82 5.44 5.36 -2.34
C GLN A 82 6.68 5.03 -3.18
N ASP A 83 7.34 3.90 -2.94
CA ASP A 83 8.47 3.43 -3.75
C ASP A 83 8.04 3.05 -5.17
N LEU A 84 6.81 2.54 -5.35
CA LEU A 84 6.25 2.19 -6.65
C LEU A 84 5.76 3.41 -7.45
N PHE A 85 5.05 4.32 -6.78
CA PHE A 85 4.23 5.34 -7.46
C PHE A 85 4.60 6.79 -7.10
N GLY A 86 5.46 7.01 -6.11
CA GLY A 86 5.78 8.33 -5.57
C GLY A 86 4.65 8.92 -4.72
N LEU A 87 4.67 10.25 -4.58
CA LEU A 87 3.63 10.97 -3.82
C LEU A 87 2.46 11.36 -4.73
N PRO A 88 1.21 11.23 -4.26
CA PRO A 88 0.04 11.67 -5.02
C PRO A 88 -0.08 13.21 -5.07
N GLU A 89 -0.79 13.74 -6.07
CA GLU A 89 -1.16 15.16 -6.13
C GLU A 89 -2.29 15.47 -5.15
N THR A 90 -3.26 14.56 -5.01
CA THR A 90 -4.37 14.67 -4.06
C THR A 90 -4.59 13.36 -3.33
N LEU A 91 -5.02 13.48 -2.09
CA LEU A 91 -5.34 12.36 -1.21
C LEU A 91 -6.66 12.63 -0.49
N TYR A 92 -7.60 11.70 -0.63
CA TYR A 92 -8.77 11.58 0.25
C TYR A 92 -8.58 10.38 1.16
N ALA A 93 -8.89 10.53 2.45
CA ALA A 93 -8.73 9.47 3.44
C ALA A 93 -9.99 9.31 4.29
N ASP A 94 -10.48 8.08 4.39
CA ASP A 94 -11.45 7.65 5.39
C ASP A 94 -10.73 6.72 6.37
N ILE A 95 -10.60 7.17 7.61
CA ILE A 95 -9.79 6.50 8.65
C ILE A 95 -10.63 6.43 9.92
N PRO A 96 -11.51 5.43 10.06
CA PRO A 96 -12.29 5.25 11.26
C PRO A 96 -11.40 4.86 12.44
N PHE A 97 -11.69 5.45 13.61
CA PHE A 97 -11.03 5.11 14.87
C PHE A 97 -11.92 4.19 15.68
N GLY A 98 -11.34 3.11 16.21
CA GLY A 98 -12.08 2.17 17.03
C GLY A 98 -13.24 1.48 16.32
N LYS A 99 -13.11 1.22 15.02
CA LYS A 99 -14.16 0.54 14.24
C LYS A 99 -14.40 -0.88 14.72
N TYR A 100 -13.34 -1.58 15.08
CA TYR A 100 -13.36 -2.98 15.51
C TYR A 100 -13.01 -3.16 16.99
N ASN A 101 -12.38 -2.16 17.60
CA ASN A 101 -11.87 -2.23 18.96
C ASN A 101 -12.26 -0.97 19.74
N ASP A 102 -12.35 -1.07 21.06
CA ASP A 102 -12.68 0.05 21.94
C ASP A 102 -11.43 0.87 22.28
N PHE A 103 -10.97 1.67 21.31
CA PHE A 103 -9.86 2.63 21.46
C PHE A 103 -10.01 3.81 20.50
N ASP A 104 -9.23 4.87 20.71
CA ASP A 104 -9.33 6.16 20.01
C ASP A 104 -8.28 6.36 18.89
N VAL A 105 -7.76 5.27 18.33
CA VAL A 105 -6.82 5.26 17.21
C VAL A 105 -7.38 4.46 16.02
N ASP A 106 -6.69 4.54 14.88
CA ASP A 106 -7.10 3.88 13.65
C ASP A 106 -6.89 2.36 13.69
N ASP A 107 -7.88 1.60 13.21
CA ASP A 107 -7.82 0.16 12.98
C ASP A 107 -8.26 -0.25 11.56
N GLU A 108 -8.69 0.73 10.77
CA GLU A 108 -8.92 0.63 9.33
C GLU A 108 -8.54 1.94 8.65
N ALA A 109 -8.15 1.87 7.38
CA ALA A 109 -7.94 3.03 6.52
C ALA A 109 -8.30 2.71 5.08
N THR A 110 -9.02 3.64 4.43
CA THR A 110 -9.24 3.65 2.98
C THR A 110 -8.75 4.98 2.43
N LEU A 111 -7.75 4.90 1.54
CA LEU A 111 -7.16 6.06 0.90
C LEU A 111 -7.47 6.03 -0.59
N VAL A 112 -7.87 7.17 -1.15
CA VAL A 112 -8.02 7.38 -2.59
C VAL A 112 -7.06 8.47 -3.02
N MET A 113 -6.26 8.20 -4.04
CA MET A 113 -5.13 9.03 -4.44
C MET A 113 -5.18 9.32 -5.95
N ASP A 114 -4.91 10.57 -6.32
CA ASP A 114 -4.72 10.97 -7.71
C ASP A 114 -3.27 11.32 -7.96
N TYR A 115 -2.77 10.91 -9.10
CA TYR A 115 -1.39 11.09 -9.56
C TYR A 115 -1.33 11.84 -10.89
N PRO A 116 -0.17 12.45 -11.24
CA PRO A 116 0.04 13.00 -12.55
C PRO A 116 -0.31 12.02 -13.67
N GLY A 117 -0.85 12.51 -14.77
CA GLY A 117 -1.20 11.67 -15.92
C GLY A 117 -2.47 10.84 -15.72
N ARG A 118 -3.31 11.20 -14.76
CA ARG A 118 -4.61 10.58 -14.47
C ARG A 118 -4.53 9.13 -13.94
N MET A 119 -3.42 8.73 -13.37
CA MET A 119 -3.37 7.50 -12.60
C MET A 119 -4.17 7.68 -11.30
N THR A 120 -4.97 6.68 -10.94
CA THR A 120 -5.67 6.63 -9.65
C THR A 120 -5.14 5.51 -8.79
N GLY A 121 -5.01 5.76 -7.49
CA GLY A 121 -4.60 4.80 -6.48
C GLY A 121 -5.67 4.58 -5.42
N THR A 122 -5.81 3.36 -4.95
CA THR A 122 -6.62 3.01 -3.77
C THR A 122 -5.77 2.16 -2.84
N PHE A 123 -5.74 2.55 -1.57
CA PHE A 123 -5.06 1.80 -0.54
C PHE A 123 -6.05 1.50 0.58
N ILE A 124 -6.24 0.24 0.88
CA ILE A 124 -7.16 -0.26 1.91
C ILE A 124 -6.35 -1.10 2.88
N MET A 125 -6.48 -0.81 4.16
CA MET A 125 -5.85 -1.60 5.21
C MET A 125 -6.77 -1.76 6.41
N SER A 126 -6.80 -2.95 6.99
CA SER A 126 -7.61 -3.26 8.17
C SER A 126 -6.89 -4.25 9.08
N THR A 127 -7.09 -4.12 10.39
CA THR A 127 -6.66 -5.11 11.40
C THR A 127 -7.83 -5.84 12.05
N GLY A 128 -9.05 -5.58 11.59
CA GLY A 128 -10.29 -6.15 12.12
C GLY A 128 -10.90 -7.29 11.30
N GLU A 129 -10.28 -7.67 10.19
CA GLU A 129 -10.81 -8.70 9.30
C GLU A 129 -10.23 -10.08 9.62
N GLY A 130 -11.10 -11.10 9.66
CA GLY A 130 -10.72 -12.47 9.98
C GLY A 130 -10.20 -13.29 8.79
N VAL A 131 -10.28 -12.74 7.56
CA VAL A 131 -9.75 -13.37 6.34
C VAL A 131 -8.53 -12.57 5.89
N PRO A 132 -7.31 -13.15 5.94
CA PRO A 132 -6.11 -12.43 5.56
C PRO A 132 -6.11 -12.14 4.06
N THR A 133 -5.87 -10.89 3.70
CA THR A 133 -5.70 -10.43 2.33
C THR A 133 -4.39 -9.64 2.23
N GLU A 134 -3.56 -9.98 1.25
CA GLU A 134 -2.43 -9.16 0.80
C GLU A 134 -2.46 -9.13 -0.72
N ARG A 135 -2.97 -8.04 -1.29
CA ARG A 135 -3.20 -7.95 -2.72
C ARG A 135 -2.83 -6.59 -3.27
N LEU A 136 -2.05 -6.58 -4.35
CA LEU A 136 -1.76 -5.39 -5.14
C LEU A 136 -2.11 -5.66 -6.60
N ASP A 137 -3.06 -4.88 -7.13
CA ASP A 137 -3.56 -4.96 -8.50
C ASP A 137 -3.18 -3.69 -9.27
N ILE A 138 -2.33 -3.80 -10.28
CA ILE A 138 -1.84 -2.67 -11.07
C ILE A 138 -2.26 -2.86 -12.53
N ILE A 139 -3.05 -1.92 -13.04
CA ILE A 139 -3.54 -1.90 -14.42
C ILE A 139 -2.79 -0.83 -15.20
N GLY A 140 -2.18 -1.25 -16.30
CA GLY A 140 -1.52 -0.37 -17.25
C GLY A 140 -2.13 -0.45 -18.66
N THR A 141 -1.59 0.35 -19.59
CA THR A 141 -2.08 0.37 -20.97
C THR A 141 -1.72 -0.88 -21.78
N LYS A 142 -0.68 -1.63 -21.35
CA LYS A 142 -0.20 -2.85 -22.03
C LYS A 142 -0.40 -4.13 -21.21
N GLY A 143 -1.08 -4.06 -20.07
CA GLY A 143 -1.29 -5.24 -19.26
C GLY A 143 -1.65 -4.96 -17.81
N ARG A 144 -1.49 -5.99 -16.99
CA ARG A 144 -1.79 -6.01 -15.57
C ARG A 144 -0.69 -6.74 -14.81
N ILE A 145 -0.30 -6.23 -13.66
CA ILE A 145 0.45 -6.93 -12.63
C ILE A 145 -0.49 -7.18 -11.47
N LEU A 146 -0.58 -8.42 -11.04
CA LEU A 146 -1.32 -8.82 -9.84
C LEU A 146 -0.35 -9.52 -8.90
N MET A 147 -0.15 -8.95 -7.71
CA MET A 147 0.45 -9.62 -6.58
C MET A 147 -0.69 -10.08 -5.66
N ASP A 148 -0.69 -11.36 -5.30
CA ASP A 148 -1.62 -11.98 -4.37
C ASP A 148 -0.79 -12.82 -3.40
N ALA A 149 -0.67 -12.38 -2.17
CA ALA A 149 0.30 -12.82 -1.20
C ALA A 149 1.72 -12.87 -1.82
N SER A 150 2.38 -14.02 -1.83
CA SER A 150 3.72 -14.18 -2.40
C SER A 150 3.74 -14.41 -3.92
N THR A 151 2.59 -14.49 -4.58
CA THR A 151 2.49 -14.80 -6.01
C THR A 151 2.39 -13.52 -6.83
N VAL A 152 3.25 -13.35 -7.82
CA VAL A 152 3.18 -12.24 -8.79
C VAL A 152 2.86 -12.81 -10.17
N SER A 153 1.75 -12.34 -10.73
CA SER A 153 1.31 -12.71 -12.08
C SER A 153 1.25 -11.48 -13.00
N VAL A 154 1.55 -11.71 -14.29
CA VAL A 154 1.53 -10.66 -15.32
C VAL A 154 0.64 -11.10 -16.46
N THR A 155 -0.33 -10.26 -16.81
CA THR A 155 -1.10 -10.39 -18.04
C THR A 155 -0.64 -9.31 -19.00
N ARG A 156 -0.29 -9.67 -20.24
CA ARG A 156 0.12 -8.72 -21.28
C ARG A 156 -0.92 -8.68 -22.39
N PHE A 157 -1.17 -7.47 -22.90
CA PHE A 157 -1.98 -7.29 -24.09
C PHE A 157 -1.09 -7.30 -25.34
N TYR A 158 -1.63 -7.74 -26.45
CA TYR A 158 -0.93 -7.73 -27.75
C TYR A 158 -0.69 -6.30 -28.26
N THR A 159 -1.64 -5.38 -27.96
CA THR A 159 -1.60 -3.98 -28.38
C THR A 159 -1.87 -3.10 -27.17
N ASP A 160 -1.29 -1.89 -27.16
CA ASP A 160 -1.63 -0.87 -26.17
C ASP A 160 -3.12 -0.52 -26.28
N ILE A 161 -3.85 -0.56 -25.16
CA ILE A 161 -5.31 -0.35 -25.17
C ILE A 161 -5.70 1.07 -25.59
N GLU A 162 -4.83 2.06 -25.40
CA GLU A 162 -5.10 3.43 -25.86
C GLU A 162 -4.93 3.54 -27.39
N GLU A 163 -3.99 2.78 -27.96
CA GLU A 163 -3.80 2.64 -29.40
C GLU A 163 -4.97 1.89 -30.03
N TYR A 164 -5.28 0.70 -29.48
CA TYR A 164 -6.41 -0.09 -29.94
C TYR A 164 -7.73 0.66 -29.90
N ALA A 165 -8.01 1.41 -28.83
CA ALA A 165 -9.25 2.18 -28.70
C ALA A 165 -9.37 3.34 -29.72
N ARG A 166 -8.24 3.83 -30.26
CA ARG A 166 -8.25 4.85 -31.31
C ARG A 166 -8.43 4.26 -32.71
N GLU A 167 -7.97 3.03 -32.93
CA GLU A 167 -7.93 2.38 -34.24
C GLU A 167 -9.08 1.43 -34.49
N ALA A 168 -9.68 0.88 -33.42
CA ALA A 168 -10.84 0.00 -33.53
C ALA A 168 -12.09 0.78 -33.99
N GLN A 169 -12.60 0.43 -35.14
CA GLN A 169 -13.83 0.95 -35.75
C GLN A 169 -14.97 -0.04 -35.54
#